data_e471ee7a16cc5e4304759263698f284e
#
_entry.id   e471ee7a16cc5e4304759263698f284e
#
_cell.length_a   1.000
_cell.length_b   1.000
_cell.length_c   1.000
_cell.angle_alpha   90.00
_cell.angle_beta   90.00
_cell.angle_gamma   90.00
#
_symmetry.space_group_name_H-M   'P 1'
#
loop_
_entity.id
_entity.type
_entity.pdbx_description
1 polymer ?
#
loop_
_entity_poly.entity_id
_entity_poly.type
_entity_poly.pdbx_seq_one_letter_code
_entity_poly.pdbx_strand_id
1 'polypeptide(L)'
;MSRWSEMPGKASGEDYAARFAALARSGKNVHGEARFCAALVPVGSRVLDAGCGTGRVMIRLAELGYDCVGVDLDASMLAVARKQAPGLPWFQADLAGFEPESLGIAGGFDLVVAAGNIFPLLAPGTESAVVERLYAALRPGGLLVAGFGLDEAHLPVLPGLTLSDYDDWCAAAGLTLVDRFATWDADPYAGGGYAVSVHRR
;
A
#
# COMPACT_ATOMS: atom_id res chain seq x y z
N MET A 1 -18.72 -0.80 4.12
CA MET A 1 -17.61 -1.54 4.79
C MET A 1 -16.63 -2.00 3.72
N SER A 2 -15.35 -2.13 4.04
CA SER A 2 -14.34 -2.61 3.08
C SER A 2 -14.56 -4.08 2.76
N ARG A 3 -14.23 -4.50 1.53
CA ARG A 3 -14.27 -5.92 1.13
C ARG A 3 -13.34 -6.77 2.01
N TRP A 4 -12.23 -6.19 2.50
CA TRP A 4 -11.36 -6.84 3.48
C TRP A 4 -12.12 -7.22 4.76
N SER A 5 -12.92 -6.31 5.30
CA SER A 5 -13.67 -6.56 6.55
C SER A 5 -14.77 -7.62 6.40
N GLU A 6 -15.31 -7.75 5.19
CA GLU A 6 -16.42 -8.67 4.86
C GLU A 6 -15.94 -10.02 4.33
N MET A 7 -14.63 -10.19 4.11
CA MET A 7 -14.07 -11.40 3.50
C MET A 7 -14.25 -12.60 4.42
N PRO A 8 -14.95 -13.67 3.97
CA PRO A 8 -15.11 -14.89 4.76
C PRO A 8 -13.75 -15.52 5.08
N GLY A 9 -13.51 -15.83 6.36
CA GLY A 9 -12.26 -16.47 6.77
C GLY A 9 -11.02 -15.59 6.64
N LYS A 10 -11.19 -14.25 6.67
CA LYS A 10 -10.02 -13.35 6.66
C LYS A 10 -9.05 -13.73 7.77
N ALA A 11 -7.76 -13.71 7.46
CA ALA A 11 -6.71 -13.99 8.42
C ALA A 11 -6.68 -12.93 9.53
N SER A 12 -6.46 -13.33 10.76
CA SER A 12 -6.10 -12.40 11.82
C SER A 12 -4.72 -11.79 11.53
N GLY A 13 -4.37 -10.70 12.21
CA GLY A 13 -3.03 -10.12 12.08
C GLY A 13 -1.92 -11.12 12.42
N GLU A 14 -2.14 -11.98 13.42
CA GLU A 14 -1.16 -13.02 13.80
C GLU A 14 -1.02 -14.10 12.72
N ASP A 15 -2.12 -14.61 12.16
CA ASP A 15 -2.10 -15.61 11.09
C ASP A 15 -1.43 -15.05 9.82
N TYR A 16 -1.74 -13.79 9.49
CA TYR A 16 -1.13 -13.10 8.36
C TYR A 16 0.40 -12.98 8.55
N ALA A 17 0.84 -12.52 9.71
CA ALA A 17 2.27 -12.41 10.02
C ALA A 17 2.96 -13.78 10.03
N ALA A 18 2.32 -14.82 10.60
CA ALA A 18 2.85 -16.18 10.60
C ALA A 18 3.03 -16.74 9.19
N ARG A 19 2.10 -16.44 8.27
CA ARG A 19 2.21 -16.82 6.84
C ARG A 19 3.45 -16.20 6.19
N PHE A 20 3.68 -14.90 6.37
CA PHE A 20 4.86 -14.23 5.79
C PHE A 20 6.17 -14.70 6.44
N ALA A 21 6.16 -14.95 7.75
CA ALA A 21 7.32 -15.53 8.44
C ALA A 21 7.65 -16.95 7.90
N ALA A 22 6.64 -17.76 7.57
CA ALA A 22 6.84 -19.07 6.94
C ALA A 22 7.42 -18.93 5.53
N LEU A 23 6.94 -17.98 4.72
CA LEU A 23 7.49 -17.68 3.40
C LEU A 23 8.96 -17.25 3.48
N ALA A 24 9.31 -16.36 4.41
CA ALA A 24 10.69 -15.96 4.63
C ALA A 24 11.61 -17.13 5.03
N ARG A 25 11.14 -18.01 5.95
CA ARG A 25 11.90 -19.22 6.32
C ARG A 25 12.08 -20.20 5.18
N SER A 26 11.19 -20.23 4.20
CA SER A 26 11.33 -21.04 2.98
C SER A 26 12.27 -20.43 1.93
N GLY A 27 12.94 -19.33 2.25
CA GLY A 27 13.86 -18.63 1.35
C GLY A 27 13.18 -17.72 0.33
N LYS A 28 11.87 -17.51 0.40
CA LYS A 28 11.18 -16.56 -0.47
C LYS A 28 11.48 -15.12 -0.05
N ASN A 29 11.70 -14.26 -1.04
CA ASN A 29 11.83 -12.83 -0.80
C ASN A 29 10.46 -12.25 -0.41
N VAL A 30 10.35 -11.74 0.81
CA VAL A 30 9.13 -11.10 1.35
C VAL A 30 9.25 -9.58 1.45
N HIS A 31 10.31 -9.00 0.87
CA HIS A 31 10.60 -7.57 0.94
C HIS A 31 10.71 -6.91 -0.45
N GLY A 32 10.12 -7.52 -1.48
CA GLY A 32 10.12 -6.99 -2.84
C GLY A 32 9.55 -5.57 -2.91
N GLU A 33 8.41 -5.35 -2.25
CA GLU A 33 7.73 -4.05 -2.20
C GLU A 33 8.60 -2.97 -1.55
N ALA A 34 9.22 -3.26 -0.41
CA ALA A 34 10.11 -2.31 0.26
C ALA A 34 11.35 -1.99 -0.58
N ARG A 35 11.94 -3.01 -1.23
CA ARG A 35 13.08 -2.81 -2.13
C ARG A 35 12.72 -1.95 -3.34
N PHE A 36 11.55 -2.21 -3.95
CA PHE A 36 11.04 -1.42 -5.07
C PHE A 36 10.85 0.05 -4.66
N CYS A 37 10.17 0.31 -3.53
CA CYS A 37 9.97 1.66 -3.00
C CYS A 37 11.30 2.37 -2.69
N ALA A 38 12.25 1.65 -2.11
CA ALA A 38 13.60 2.18 -1.78
C ALA A 38 14.40 2.60 -3.02
N ALA A 39 14.11 2.01 -4.19
CA ALA A 39 14.76 2.40 -5.45
C ALA A 39 14.18 3.69 -6.08
N LEU A 40 12.99 4.13 -5.64
CA LEU A 40 12.29 5.28 -6.22
C LEU A 40 12.60 6.62 -5.55
N VAL A 41 12.98 6.60 -4.28
CA VAL A 41 13.22 7.82 -3.47
C VAL A 41 14.50 7.67 -2.64
N PRO A 42 15.23 8.76 -2.37
CA PRO A 42 16.46 8.70 -1.58
C PRO A 42 16.22 8.29 -0.13
N VAL A 43 17.22 7.70 0.51
CA VAL A 43 17.21 7.39 1.95
C VAL A 43 16.92 8.67 2.74
N GLY A 44 16.13 8.54 3.80
CA GLY A 44 15.64 9.67 4.61
C GLY A 44 14.35 10.28 4.07
N SER A 45 13.85 9.84 2.89
CA SER A 45 12.54 10.26 2.40
C SER A 45 11.42 9.81 3.33
N ARG A 46 10.36 10.60 3.37
CA ARG A 46 9.16 10.31 4.15
C ARG A 46 8.19 9.43 3.36
N VAL A 47 7.81 8.28 3.94
CA VAL A 47 6.97 7.27 3.30
C VAL A 47 5.70 7.00 4.10
N LEU A 48 4.54 7.04 3.43
CA LEU A 48 3.26 6.55 3.96
C LEU A 48 2.99 5.14 3.41
N ASP A 49 2.84 4.16 4.29
CA ASP A 49 2.35 2.82 3.96
C ASP A 49 0.82 2.79 4.20
N ALA A 50 0.07 2.92 3.11
CA ALA A 50 -1.39 3.01 3.10
C ALA A 50 -2.01 1.62 2.97
N GLY A 51 -2.64 1.13 4.05
CA GLY A 51 -3.04 -0.25 4.22
C GLY A 51 -1.87 -1.12 4.65
N CYS A 52 -1.13 -0.66 5.67
CA CYS A 52 0.16 -1.23 6.08
C CYS A 52 0.07 -2.64 6.68
N GLY A 53 -1.14 -3.12 7.04
CA GLY A 53 -1.34 -4.42 7.64
C GLY A 53 -0.49 -4.64 8.89
N THR A 54 0.28 -5.73 8.90
CA THR A 54 1.23 -6.05 10.00
C THR A 54 2.55 -5.28 9.93
N GLY A 55 2.66 -4.30 9.02
CA GLY A 55 3.79 -3.40 8.90
C GLY A 55 5.00 -3.92 8.12
N ARG A 56 4.86 -5.03 7.39
CA ARG A 56 5.98 -5.70 6.71
C ARG A 56 6.79 -4.77 5.78
N VAL A 57 6.12 -3.95 4.99
CA VAL A 57 6.76 -3.02 4.06
C VAL A 57 7.38 -1.85 4.82
N MET A 58 6.59 -1.22 5.68
CA MET A 58 7.01 -0.07 6.49
C MET A 58 8.18 -0.38 7.41
N ILE A 59 8.14 -1.51 8.15
CA ILE A 59 9.24 -1.90 9.05
C ILE A 59 10.54 -2.05 8.26
N ARG A 60 10.46 -2.71 7.09
CA ARG A 60 11.66 -2.89 6.25
C ARG A 60 12.20 -1.56 5.71
N LEU A 61 11.33 -0.63 5.31
CA LEU A 61 11.75 0.70 4.87
C LEU A 61 12.38 1.50 6.03
N ALA A 62 11.81 1.44 7.22
CA ALA A 62 12.39 2.09 8.41
C ALA A 62 13.78 1.54 8.75
N GLU A 63 14.00 0.21 8.65
CA GLU A 63 15.33 -0.41 8.80
C GLU A 63 16.33 0.08 7.75
N LEU A 64 15.87 0.48 6.57
CA LEU A 64 16.68 1.05 5.49
C LEU A 64 16.90 2.56 5.64
N GLY A 65 16.37 3.19 6.71
CA GLY A 65 16.61 4.60 7.02
C GLY A 65 15.58 5.57 6.45
N TYR A 66 14.38 5.11 6.10
CA TYR A 66 13.26 5.96 5.68
C TYR A 66 12.44 6.43 6.89
N ASP A 67 11.86 7.64 6.80
CA ASP A 67 10.91 8.16 7.79
C ASP A 67 9.50 7.66 7.44
N CYS A 68 9.01 6.67 8.18
CA CYS A 68 7.84 5.90 7.78
C CYS A 68 6.64 6.11 8.71
N VAL A 69 5.45 6.16 8.11
CA VAL A 69 4.15 6.17 8.81
C VAL A 69 3.26 5.08 8.23
N GLY A 70 2.57 4.32 9.08
CA GLY A 70 1.63 3.28 8.65
C GLY A 70 0.19 3.60 9.03
N VAL A 71 -0.71 3.39 8.07
CA VAL A 71 -2.16 3.52 8.26
C VAL A 71 -2.84 2.23 7.84
N ASP A 72 -3.72 1.70 8.68
CA ASP A 72 -4.56 0.53 8.36
C ASP A 72 -5.92 0.62 9.06
N LEU A 73 -6.94 0.03 8.45
CA LEU A 73 -8.28 -0.07 9.02
C LEU A 73 -8.36 -1.14 10.12
N ASP A 74 -7.60 -2.23 9.98
CA ASP A 74 -7.72 -3.43 10.78
C ASP A 74 -6.88 -3.34 12.08
N ALA A 75 -7.58 -3.22 13.20
CA ALA A 75 -6.95 -3.15 14.52
C ALA A 75 -6.11 -4.41 14.85
N SER A 76 -6.50 -5.60 14.35
CA SER A 76 -5.75 -6.84 14.60
C SER A 76 -4.41 -6.84 13.87
N MET A 77 -4.37 -6.29 12.66
CA MET A 77 -3.13 -6.08 11.90
C MET A 77 -2.21 -5.11 12.61
N LEU A 78 -2.75 -3.95 13.01
CA LEU A 78 -1.99 -2.93 13.73
C LEU A 78 -1.49 -3.37 15.10
N ALA A 79 -2.20 -4.26 15.79
CA ALA A 79 -1.73 -4.84 17.05
C ALA A 79 -0.41 -5.61 16.84
N VAL A 80 -0.31 -6.37 15.74
CA VAL A 80 0.93 -7.07 15.36
C VAL A 80 2.02 -6.09 14.96
N ALA A 81 1.71 -5.08 14.14
CA ALA A 81 2.65 -4.06 13.71
C ALA A 81 3.28 -3.33 14.90
N ARG A 82 2.46 -2.87 15.85
CA ARG A 82 2.91 -2.21 17.10
C ARG A 82 3.76 -3.12 17.96
N LYS A 83 3.47 -4.42 18.01
CA LYS A 83 4.27 -5.40 18.75
C LYS A 83 5.63 -5.62 18.11
N GLN A 84 5.70 -5.65 16.77
CA GLN A 84 6.95 -5.86 16.03
C GLN A 84 7.84 -4.62 16.01
N ALA A 85 7.25 -3.43 15.89
CA ALA A 85 7.98 -2.16 15.83
C ALA A 85 7.25 -1.05 16.63
N PRO A 86 7.34 -1.09 17.97
CA PRO A 86 6.60 -0.16 18.84
C PRO A 86 7.05 1.30 18.72
N GLY A 87 8.24 1.56 18.17
CA GLY A 87 8.77 2.90 17.97
C GLY A 87 8.30 3.59 16.68
N LEU A 88 7.58 2.88 15.78
CA LEU A 88 7.07 3.46 14.55
C LEU A 88 5.65 4.00 14.73
N PRO A 89 5.28 5.06 13.98
CA PRO A 89 3.95 5.66 14.06
C PRO A 89 2.91 4.83 13.28
N TRP A 90 1.96 4.24 14.00
CA TRP A 90 0.87 3.43 13.48
C TRP A 90 -0.47 4.08 13.76
N PHE A 91 -1.25 4.34 12.71
CA PHE A 91 -2.57 4.97 12.80
C PHE A 91 -3.66 4.01 12.35
N GLN A 92 -4.77 3.98 13.10
CA GLN A 92 -5.95 3.23 12.68
C GLN A 92 -6.92 4.18 12.01
N ALA A 93 -7.12 4.02 10.69
CA ALA A 93 -8.08 4.80 9.92
C ALA A 93 -8.54 4.05 8.67
N ASP A 94 -9.75 4.40 8.20
CA ASP A 94 -10.23 4.03 6.86
C ASP A 94 -9.62 5.01 5.85
N LEU A 95 -8.95 4.49 4.82
CA LEU A 95 -8.31 5.31 3.79
C LEU A 95 -9.28 6.21 3.03
N ALA A 96 -10.55 5.84 2.95
CA ALA A 96 -11.58 6.67 2.31
C ALA A 96 -11.95 7.93 3.10
N GLY A 97 -11.74 7.91 4.41
CA GLY A 97 -12.11 8.99 5.32
C GLY A 97 -10.95 9.58 6.12
N PHE A 98 -9.72 9.10 5.90
CA PHE A 98 -8.59 9.63 6.67
C PHE A 98 -8.17 11.02 6.17
N GLU A 99 -7.78 11.86 7.11
CA GLU A 99 -7.25 13.19 6.82
C GLU A 99 -5.72 13.14 7.00
N PRO A 100 -4.92 13.36 5.94
CA PRO A 100 -3.46 13.31 6.03
C PRO A 100 -2.88 14.22 7.12
N GLU A 101 -3.52 15.37 7.35
CA GLU A 101 -3.15 16.33 8.38
C GLU A 101 -3.27 15.75 9.81
N SER A 102 -4.16 14.78 10.01
CA SER A 102 -4.35 14.10 11.31
C SER A 102 -3.15 13.27 11.72
N LEU A 103 -2.26 12.94 10.77
CA LEU A 103 -1.00 12.26 11.05
C LEU A 103 0.05 13.17 11.72
N GLY A 104 -0.22 14.46 11.81
CA GLY A 104 0.68 15.44 12.42
C GLY A 104 1.96 15.71 11.60
N ILE A 105 1.94 15.38 10.30
CA ILE A 105 3.11 15.46 9.42
C ILE A 105 2.97 16.67 8.51
N ALA A 106 3.78 17.69 8.76
CA ALA A 106 3.86 18.85 7.89
C ALA A 106 4.67 18.54 6.61
N GLY A 107 4.26 19.13 5.47
CA GLY A 107 5.00 19.07 4.21
C GLY A 107 4.76 17.84 3.35
N GLY A 108 3.92 16.90 3.78
CA GLY A 108 3.51 15.72 3.01
C GLY A 108 4.59 14.64 2.87
N PHE A 109 4.27 13.61 2.10
CA PHE A 109 5.12 12.43 1.87
C PHE A 109 5.83 12.49 0.52
N ASP A 110 7.05 11.97 0.47
CA ASP A 110 7.81 11.75 -0.77
C ASP A 110 7.26 10.58 -1.57
N LEU A 111 6.77 9.57 -0.84
CA LEU A 111 6.21 8.35 -1.38
C LEU A 111 5.00 7.92 -0.56
N VAL A 112 3.94 7.53 -1.24
CA VAL A 112 2.84 6.75 -0.67
C VAL A 112 2.85 5.39 -1.34
N VAL A 113 2.86 4.32 -0.56
CA VAL A 113 2.76 2.95 -1.07
C VAL A 113 1.44 2.31 -0.62
N ALA A 114 0.72 1.71 -1.56
CA ALA A 114 -0.48 0.90 -1.35
C ALA A 114 -0.22 -0.51 -1.89
N ALA A 115 0.42 -1.35 -1.07
CA ALA A 115 0.81 -2.71 -1.43
C ALA A 115 -0.19 -3.73 -0.87
N GLY A 116 -0.23 -4.94 -1.46
CA GLY A 116 -1.04 -6.04 -0.94
C GLY A 116 -2.53 -5.97 -1.29
N ASN A 117 -2.85 -5.54 -2.50
CA ASN A 117 -4.22 -5.53 -3.02
C ASN A 117 -5.15 -4.51 -2.34
N ILE A 118 -4.64 -3.37 -1.92
CA ILE A 118 -5.45 -2.37 -1.19
C ILE A 118 -6.66 -1.94 -2.02
N PHE A 119 -6.46 -1.52 -3.28
CA PHE A 119 -7.56 -1.00 -4.12
C PHE A 119 -8.68 -2.01 -4.36
N PRO A 120 -8.42 -3.27 -4.73
CA PRO A 120 -9.48 -4.29 -4.87
C PRO A 120 -10.24 -4.62 -3.58
N LEU A 121 -9.64 -4.32 -2.42
CA LEU A 121 -10.21 -4.64 -1.09
C LEU A 121 -10.87 -3.44 -0.40
N LEU A 122 -10.91 -2.28 -1.03
CA LEU A 122 -11.65 -1.12 -0.56
C LEU A 122 -13.17 -1.37 -0.52
N ALA A 123 -13.91 -0.51 0.16
CA ALA A 123 -15.35 -0.49 0.06
C ALA A 123 -15.76 -0.04 -1.36
N PRO A 124 -16.68 -0.75 -2.04
CA PRO A 124 -17.09 -0.38 -3.39
C PRO A 124 -17.56 1.08 -3.47
N GLY A 125 -17.06 1.81 -4.46
CA GLY A 125 -17.40 3.22 -4.68
C GLY A 125 -16.60 4.21 -3.83
N THR A 126 -15.59 3.75 -3.08
CA THR A 126 -14.70 4.64 -2.31
C THR A 126 -13.32 4.81 -2.94
N GLU A 127 -13.05 4.14 -4.05
CA GLU A 127 -11.74 4.05 -4.66
C GLU A 127 -11.19 5.41 -5.09
N SER A 128 -12.02 6.25 -5.75
CA SER A 128 -11.63 7.61 -6.14
C SER A 128 -11.33 8.50 -4.92
N ALA A 129 -12.17 8.41 -3.87
CA ALA A 129 -11.95 9.16 -2.64
C ALA A 129 -10.62 8.76 -1.96
N VAL A 130 -10.27 7.46 -1.97
CA VAL A 130 -8.98 7.00 -1.47
C VAL A 130 -7.84 7.59 -2.30
N VAL A 131 -7.92 7.57 -3.63
CA VAL A 131 -6.88 8.19 -4.49
C VAL A 131 -6.73 9.68 -4.17
N GLU A 132 -7.83 10.43 -3.99
CA GLU A 132 -7.80 11.84 -3.62
C GLU A 132 -7.09 12.08 -2.27
N ARG A 133 -7.36 11.22 -1.26
CA ARG A 133 -6.69 11.31 0.05
C ARG A 133 -5.20 10.99 -0.04
N LEU A 134 -4.82 9.97 -0.82
CA LEU A 134 -3.42 9.63 -1.04
C LEU A 134 -2.69 10.72 -1.84
N TYR A 135 -3.36 11.34 -2.83
CA TYR A 135 -2.84 12.51 -3.52
C TYR A 135 -2.62 13.68 -2.55
N ALA A 136 -3.59 13.98 -1.69
CA ALA A 136 -3.46 15.06 -0.70
C ALA A 136 -2.29 14.82 0.27
N ALA A 137 -2.03 13.57 0.63
CA ALA A 137 -0.91 13.18 1.49
C ALA A 137 0.47 13.40 0.84
N LEU A 138 0.58 13.37 -0.49
CA LEU A 138 1.84 13.56 -1.21
C LEU A 138 2.27 15.04 -1.21
N ARG A 139 3.56 15.30 -1.14
CA ARG A 139 4.12 16.60 -1.51
C ARG A 139 4.12 16.80 -3.04
N PRO A 140 4.23 18.03 -3.56
CA PRO A 140 4.47 18.25 -4.99
C PRO A 140 5.70 17.46 -5.48
N GLY A 141 5.52 16.70 -6.57
CA GLY A 141 6.54 15.80 -7.11
C GLY A 141 6.68 14.45 -6.41
N GLY A 142 5.92 14.20 -5.33
CA GLY A 142 5.86 12.91 -4.65
C GLY A 142 5.24 11.80 -5.49
N LEU A 143 5.47 10.54 -5.11
CA LEU A 143 5.06 9.36 -5.86
C LEU A 143 4.00 8.55 -5.11
N LEU A 144 2.96 8.12 -5.83
CA LEU A 144 2.03 7.07 -5.41
C LEU A 144 2.41 5.78 -6.11
N VAL A 145 2.67 4.73 -5.33
CA VAL A 145 2.92 3.37 -5.83
C VAL A 145 1.80 2.46 -5.36
N ALA A 146 1.10 1.82 -6.29
CA ALA A 146 0.07 0.83 -5.96
C ALA A 146 0.32 -0.48 -6.71
N GLY A 147 0.26 -1.61 -5.97
CA GLY A 147 0.40 -2.94 -6.54
C GLY A 147 -0.79 -3.81 -6.18
N PHE A 148 -1.49 -4.33 -7.21
CA PHE A 148 -2.68 -5.15 -7.00
C PHE A 148 -2.96 -6.13 -8.14
N GLY A 149 -3.69 -7.20 -7.79
CA GLY A 149 -4.20 -8.19 -8.71
C GLY A 149 -5.38 -7.67 -9.55
N LEU A 150 -5.47 -8.19 -10.76
CA LEU A 150 -6.47 -7.86 -11.77
C LEU A 150 -7.34 -9.07 -12.14
N ASP A 151 -7.03 -10.24 -11.59
CA ASP A 151 -7.74 -11.48 -11.83
C ASP A 151 -7.87 -12.32 -10.56
N GLU A 152 -8.64 -13.40 -10.65
CA GLU A 152 -8.91 -14.33 -9.53
C GLU A 152 -7.67 -15.09 -9.05
N ALA A 153 -6.62 -15.21 -9.87
CA ALA A 153 -5.39 -15.88 -9.46
C ALA A 153 -4.57 -15.05 -8.47
N HIS A 154 -4.75 -13.72 -8.49
CA HIS A 154 -3.99 -12.78 -7.67
C HIS A 154 -4.82 -12.11 -6.57
N LEU A 155 -6.14 -12.39 -6.53
CA LEU A 155 -7.07 -11.78 -5.55
C LEU A 155 -7.82 -12.84 -4.76
N PRO A 156 -8.06 -12.61 -3.47
CA PRO A 156 -8.94 -13.46 -2.65
C PRO A 156 -10.43 -13.25 -2.94
N VAL A 157 -10.78 -12.26 -3.77
CA VAL A 157 -12.14 -11.86 -4.14
C VAL A 157 -12.17 -11.53 -5.64
N LEU A 158 -13.36 -11.54 -6.26
CA LEU A 158 -13.52 -11.11 -7.64
C LEU A 158 -13.02 -9.68 -7.83
N PRO A 159 -12.26 -9.38 -8.90
CA PRO A 159 -11.83 -8.04 -9.22
C PRO A 159 -13.05 -7.11 -9.34
N GLY A 160 -13.02 -6.01 -8.63
CA GLY A 160 -14.08 -4.99 -8.70
C GLY A 160 -13.66 -3.74 -9.45
N LEU A 161 -12.45 -3.74 -10.02
CA LEU A 161 -11.86 -2.62 -10.75
C LEU A 161 -10.93 -3.13 -11.86
N THR A 162 -10.70 -2.30 -12.85
CA THR A 162 -9.71 -2.49 -13.90
C THR A 162 -8.55 -1.51 -13.74
N LEU A 163 -7.46 -1.70 -14.49
CA LEU A 163 -6.39 -0.70 -14.57
C LEU A 163 -6.88 0.63 -15.14
N SER A 164 -7.82 0.60 -16.09
CA SER A 164 -8.41 1.82 -16.64
C SER A 164 -9.16 2.61 -15.58
N ASP A 165 -9.97 1.95 -14.75
CA ASP A 165 -10.68 2.62 -13.64
C ASP A 165 -9.68 3.28 -12.68
N TYR A 166 -8.62 2.56 -12.32
CA TYR A 166 -7.59 3.09 -11.42
C TYR A 166 -6.85 4.29 -12.03
N ASP A 167 -6.51 4.22 -13.33
CA ASP A 167 -5.86 5.32 -14.05
C ASP A 167 -6.77 6.55 -14.14
N ASP A 168 -8.06 6.35 -14.39
CA ASP A 168 -9.05 7.43 -14.46
C ASP A 168 -9.18 8.15 -13.10
N TRP A 169 -9.21 7.41 -11.98
CA TRP A 169 -9.22 8.02 -10.64
C TRP A 169 -7.92 8.78 -10.35
N CYS A 170 -6.77 8.22 -10.74
CA CYS A 170 -5.48 8.89 -10.57
C CYS A 170 -5.41 10.18 -11.39
N ALA A 171 -5.83 10.15 -12.65
CA ALA A 171 -5.85 11.32 -13.53
C ALA A 171 -6.82 12.40 -13.02
N ALA A 172 -8.01 12.00 -12.58
CA ALA A 172 -8.99 12.92 -12.00
C ALA A 172 -8.48 13.62 -10.73
N ALA A 173 -7.68 12.94 -9.90
CA ALA A 173 -7.03 13.52 -8.74
C ALA A 173 -5.81 14.41 -9.09
N GLY A 174 -5.33 14.42 -10.33
CA GLY A 174 -4.17 15.18 -10.78
C GLY A 174 -2.84 14.43 -10.73
N LEU A 175 -2.88 13.09 -10.59
CA LEU A 175 -1.71 12.23 -10.69
C LEU A 175 -1.41 11.88 -12.15
N THR A 176 -0.13 11.77 -12.49
CA THR A 176 0.34 11.37 -13.82
C THR A 176 1.05 10.03 -13.73
N LEU A 177 0.67 9.06 -14.56
CA LEU A 177 1.36 7.77 -14.68
C LEU A 177 2.81 7.99 -15.14
N VAL A 178 3.76 7.48 -14.36
CA VAL A 178 5.20 7.54 -14.67
C VAL A 178 5.65 6.22 -15.30
N ASP A 179 5.26 5.09 -14.67
CA ASP A 179 5.66 3.76 -15.13
C ASP A 179 4.73 2.68 -14.60
N ARG A 180 4.77 1.48 -15.23
CA ARG A 180 3.99 0.32 -14.82
C ARG A 180 4.79 -0.98 -14.98
N PHE A 181 4.73 -1.81 -13.96
CA PHE A 181 5.46 -3.08 -13.87
C PHE A 181 4.52 -4.24 -13.61
N ALA A 182 4.94 -5.44 -14.02
CA ALA A 182 4.20 -6.69 -13.77
C ALA A 182 4.42 -7.24 -12.35
N THR A 183 5.55 -6.87 -11.72
CA THR A 183 5.96 -7.38 -10.41
C THR A 183 6.66 -6.29 -9.59
N TRP A 184 6.85 -6.58 -8.31
CA TRP A 184 7.68 -5.75 -7.43
C TRP A 184 9.21 -5.91 -7.67
N ASP A 185 9.62 -6.73 -8.62
CA ASP A 185 11.00 -6.83 -9.10
C ASP A 185 11.26 -5.96 -10.35
N ALA A 186 10.31 -5.07 -10.69
CA ALA A 186 10.35 -4.13 -11.80
C ALA A 186 10.36 -4.79 -13.18
N ASP A 187 9.75 -5.97 -13.31
CA ASP A 187 9.53 -6.57 -14.63
C ASP A 187 8.57 -5.69 -15.44
N PRO A 188 8.86 -5.38 -16.72
CA PRO A 188 8.00 -4.53 -17.54
C PRO A 188 6.59 -5.08 -17.65
N TYR A 189 5.57 -4.22 -17.52
CA TYR A 189 4.18 -4.62 -17.71
C TYR A 189 3.82 -4.72 -19.20
N ALA A 190 3.48 -5.92 -19.64
CA ALA A 190 3.01 -6.20 -20.99
C ALA A 190 1.59 -6.80 -21.02
N GLY A 191 0.81 -6.54 -19.98
CA GLY A 191 -0.47 -7.21 -19.70
C GLY A 191 -0.31 -8.30 -18.65
N GLY A 192 -1.43 -8.79 -18.10
CA GLY A 192 -1.43 -9.86 -17.10
C GLY A 192 -2.28 -9.55 -15.88
N GLY A 193 -2.29 -10.48 -14.95
CA GLY A 193 -3.19 -10.49 -13.79
C GLY A 193 -2.69 -9.70 -12.57
N TYR A 194 -1.54 -9.03 -12.64
CA TYR A 194 -1.01 -8.18 -11.58
C TYR A 194 -0.28 -6.97 -12.14
N ALA A 195 -0.44 -5.81 -11.52
CA ALA A 195 0.27 -4.61 -11.92
C ALA A 195 0.76 -3.81 -10.71
N VAL A 196 1.95 -3.21 -10.85
CA VAL A 196 2.51 -2.20 -9.95
C VAL A 196 2.62 -0.90 -10.74
N SER A 197 1.84 0.10 -10.36
CA SER A 197 1.79 1.40 -11.04
C SER A 197 2.46 2.47 -10.21
N VAL A 198 3.23 3.32 -10.84
CA VAL A 198 3.91 4.48 -10.25
C VAL A 198 3.31 5.73 -10.85
N HIS A 199 2.69 6.57 -10.02
CA HIS A 199 2.12 7.85 -10.42
C HIS A 199 2.84 8.99 -9.70
N ARG A 200 2.87 10.17 -10.29
CA ARG A 200 3.47 11.39 -9.73
C ARG A 200 2.41 12.48 -9.53
N ARG A 201 2.50 13.13 -8.35
CA ARG A 201 1.80 14.38 -8.07
C ARG A 201 2.47 15.57 -8.74
#